data_d5534a02a02daded13f8320ed06e17b1
#
_entry.id   d5534a02a02daded13f8320ed06e17b1
#
_cell.length_a   1.000
_cell.length_b   1.000
_cell.length_c   1.000
_cell.angle_alpha   90.00
_cell.angle_beta   90.00
_cell.angle_gamma   90.00
#
_symmetry.space_group_name_H-M   'P 1'
#
loop_
_entity.id
_entity.type
_entity.pdbx_description
1 polymer ?
#
loop_
_entity_poly.entity_id
_entity_poly.type
_entity_poly.pdbx_seq_one_letter_code
_entity_poly.pdbx_strand_id
1 'polypeptide(L)'
;MIVPSIERAEASESFDGSQEDWRNSRRGGVQPLRCRRHCCTNVSLNMTARFDMASSMRAMVLERARDPLRQRTDIVVREPAPHEVLVRVHACGVCRTDLHIVDGELSGAKRDLVPGHEIVGAVSAVGKDVSRLAVGDRVGVPWLGWTCGNCKYCLSGRENLCDRARFTGYDLDGGYTEFTLADERYCFKLPAAYSDAEAAPLLCAGLIGFRALSMAGSGKRLGLYGFGAAAHIAIQIARYRGQEVFAFTQRNDKEGQDFARSLGAAWAGGSDEMPPEQLDGAILFAPVGALVPAALAATAKGGTVVCAGIHMSDIPAFPYRLLWGERSLCSVANLTRRDGDDFLDIAQKANVRTTVERFPLADANLALNRLRHGLIEGAAVLVP
;
A
#
# COMPACT_ATOMS: atom_id res chain seq x y z
N MET A 1 -46.06 16.33 -16.60
CA MET A 1 -46.09 14.96 -17.16
C MET A 1 -45.96 14.00 -16.02
N ILE A 2 -46.96 13.20 -15.83
CA ILE A 2 -47.30 12.38 -14.66
C ILE A 2 -46.37 11.14 -14.61
N VAL A 3 -45.83 10.87 -13.46
CA VAL A 3 -45.05 9.63 -13.18
C VAL A 3 -46.04 8.59 -12.65
N PRO A 4 -46.12 7.38 -13.19
CA PRO A 4 -46.93 6.32 -12.58
C PRO A 4 -46.16 5.60 -11.47
N SER A 5 -46.90 5.36 -10.38
CA SER A 5 -46.52 4.54 -9.21
C SER A 5 -46.36 3.08 -9.61
N ILE A 6 -45.31 2.42 -9.14
CA ILE A 6 -45.16 0.95 -9.26
C ILE A 6 -45.45 0.34 -7.89
N GLU A 7 -46.51 -0.49 -7.87
CA GLU A 7 -46.93 -1.32 -6.74
C GLU A 7 -45.92 -2.42 -6.42
N ARG A 8 -45.77 -2.70 -5.13
CA ARG A 8 -44.99 -3.82 -4.60
C ARG A 8 -45.80 -5.10 -4.74
N ALA A 9 -45.21 -6.11 -5.35
CA ALA A 9 -45.68 -7.49 -5.24
C ALA A 9 -44.80 -8.23 -4.20
N GLU A 10 -45.44 -8.66 -3.12
CA GLU A 10 -44.90 -9.60 -2.16
C GLU A 10 -45.05 -11.02 -2.72
N ALA A 11 -43.97 -11.78 -2.76
CA ALA A 11 -43.99 -13.22 -2.96
C ALA A 11 -43.26 -13.88 -1.80
N SER A 12 -44.05 -14.52 -0.94
CA SER A 12 -43.62 -15.45 0.08
C SER A 12 -43.43 -16.84 -0.53
N GLU A 13 -42.20 -17.38 -0.45
CA GLU A 13 -42.00 -18.83 -0.61
C GLU A 13 -41.22 -19.35 0.61
N SER A 14 -41.91 -20.21 1.33
CA SER A 14 -41.42 -21.05 2.41
C SER A 14 -40.57 -22.19 1.85
N PHE A 15 -39.38 -22.41 2.35
CA PHE A 15 -38.63 -23.65 2.10
C PHE A 15 -38.49 -24.43 3.42
N ASP A 16 -39.05 -25.63 3.39
CA ASP A 16 -39.12 -26.62 4.45
C ASP A 16 -37.78 -27.34 4.62
N GLY A 17 -37.44 -27.64 5.87
CA GLY A 17 -36.18 -28.28 6.22
C GLY A 17 -36.24 -29.83 6.06
N SER A 18 -35.10 -30.41 5.77
CA SER A 18 -34.82 -31.78 6.14
C SER A 18 -33.35 -31.93 6.59
N GLN A 19 -33.22 -32.23 7.88
CA GLN A 19 -31.99 -32.73 8.51
C GLN A 19 -31.80 -34.16 8.04
N GLU A 20 -30.63 -34.50 7.52
CA GLU A 20 -30.15 -35.88 7.45
C GLU A 20 -28.97 -36.10 8.39
N ASP A 21 -29.24 -37.01 9.29
CA ASP A 21 -28.42 -37.53 10.38
C ASP A 21 -27.44 -38.58 9.83
N TRP A 22 -26.12 -38.40 10.04
CA TRP A 22 -25.13 -39.47 9.79
C TRP A 22 -24.40 -39.82 11.08
N ARG A 23 -25.00 -40.79 11.81
CA ARG A 23 -24.28 -41.53 12.87
C ARG A 23 -23.98 -42.94 12.37
N ASN A 24 -22.79 -43.38 12.69
CA ASN A 24 -22.30 -44.77 12.86
C ASN A 24 -21.76 -45.51 11.63
N SER A 25 -20.46 -45.73 11.61
CA SER A 25 -19.94 -47.08 11.47
C SER A 25 -18.64 -47.30 12.24
N ARG A 26 -18.54 -48.46 12.83
CA ARG A 26 -17.69 -48.91 13.92
C ARG A 26 -16.36 -49.53 13.48
N ARG A 27 -15.36 -49.41 14.36
CA ARG A 27 -14.41 -50.42 14.83
C ARG A 27 -13.31 -50.93 13.89
N GLY A 28 -12.06 -50.65 14.32
CA GLY A 28 -10.87 -51.40 13.97
C GLY A 28 -9.80 -51.10 15.02
N GLY A 29 -9.59 -51.99 15.99
CA GLY A 29 -8.64 -51.84 17.05
C GLY A 29 -7.20 -52.10 16.58
N VAL A 30 -6.26 -51.28 17.04
CA VAL A 30 -4.82 -51.58 16.99
C VAL A 30 -4.21 -51.37 18.36
N GLN A 31 -3.51 -52.41 18.85
CA GLN A 31 -2.84 -52.49 20.15
C GLN A 31 -1.70 -51.49 20.30
N PRO A 32 -1.39 -51.03 21.50
CA PRO A 32 -0.28 -50.10 21.74
C PRO A 32 1.07 -50.81 21.84
N LEU A 33 2.01 -50.46 20.97
CA LEU A 33 3.44 -50.82 21.14
C LEU A 33 4.05 -50.00 22.26
N ARG A 34 4.55 -50.74 23.29
CA ARG A 34 5.36 -50.18 24.38
C ARG A 34 6.70 -49.71 23.82
N CYS A 35 6.97 -48.39 23.82
CA CYS A 35 8.29 -47.85 23.59
C CYS A 35 8.98 -47.57 24.92
N ARG A 36 10.18 -48.12 25.07
CA ARG A 36 11.05 -48.01 26.25
C ARG A 36 11.49 -46.56 26.44
N ARG A 37 11.49 -46.13 27.70
CA ARG A 37 12.05 -44.86 28.17
C ARG A 37 13.53 -44.79 27.83
N HIS A 38 13.92 -43.86 26.97
CA HIS A 38 15.27 -43.28 26.93
C HIS A 38 15.15 -41.82 27.38
N CYS A 39 15.95 -41.54 28.38
CA CYS A 39 16.12 -40.26 29.03
C CYS A 39 16.62 -39.23 27.99
N CYS A 40 15.75 -38.35 27.46
CA CYS A 40 16.18 -37.16 26.77
C CYS A 40 16.04 -35.99 27.74
N THR A 41 17.15 -35.52 28.21
CA THR A 41 17.29 -34.27 28.96
C THR A 41 16.75 -33.15 28.12
N ASN A 42 15.61 -32.59 28.52
CA ASN A 42 15.07 -31.35 27.99
C ASN A 42 16.03 -30.19 28.32
N VAL A 43 16.90 -29.86 27.39
CA VAL A 43 17.54 -28.54 27.37
C VAL A 43 16.51 -27.58 26.74
N SER A 44 15.69 -27.00 27.61
CA SER A 44 14.85 -25.86 27.29
C SER A 44 15.78 -24.66 27.05
N LEU A 45 16.20 -24.45 25.82
CA LEU A 45 16.82 -23.20 25.40
C LEU A 45 15.73 -22.10 25.40
N ASN A 46 15.44 -21.58 26.60
CA ASN A 46 14.79 -20.31 26.76
C ASN A 46 15.76 -19.19 26.30
N MET A 47 15.97 -19.06 25.01
CA MET A 47 16.53 -17.84 24.42
C MET A 47 15.44 -16.75 24.31
N THR A 48 14.90 -16.32 25.45
CA THR A 48 14.40 -14.97 25.56
C THR A 48 15.63 -14.06 25.56
N ALA A 49 16.08 -13.63 24.40
CA ALA A 49 16.94 -12.47 24.31
C ALA A 49 16.17 -11.33 25.01
N ARG A 50 16.51 -11.05 26.28
CA ARG A 50 16.06 -9.81 26.93
C ARG A 50 16.71 -8.70 26.11
N PHE A 51 15.90 -8.04 25.31
CA PHE A 51 16.28 -6.77 24.70
C PHE A 51 16.66 -5.85 25.87
N ASP A 52 17.89 -5.35 25.86
CA ASP A 52 18.33 -4.38 26.88
C ASP A 52 17.60 -3.07 26.59
N MET A 53 16.46 -2.86 27.25
CA MET A 53 15.43 -1.84 27.00
C MET A 53 15.90 -0.41 27.28
N ALA A 54 17.19 -0.20 27.59
CA ALA A 54 17.83 1.12 27.72
C ALA A 54 18.64 1.50 26.47
N SER A 55 18.52 0.76 25.36
CA SER A 55 19.29 1.06 24.17
C SER A 55 18.69 2.26 23.42
N SER A 56 19.54 3.23 23.07
CA SER A 56 19.22 4.28 22.12
C SER A 56 19.40 3.76 20.69
N MET A 57 18.71 4.38 19.75
CA MET A 57 18.77 4.05 18.33
C MET A 57 19.07 5.27 17.47
N ARG A 58 19.57 5.03 16.26
CA ARG A 58 19.73 6.05 15.24
C ARG A 58 18.42 6.29 14.51
N ALA A 59 18.10 7.56 14.27
CA ALA A 59 16.97 7.99 13.47
C ALA A 59 17.26 9.28 12.72
N MET A 60 16.63 9.47 11.56
CA MET A 60 16.57 10.75 10.86
C MET A 60 15.30 11.48 11.28
N VAL A 61 15.43 12.64 11.88
CA VAL A 61 14.33 13.37 12.53
C VAL A 61 14.06 14.69 11.82
N LEU A 62 12.80 14.96 11.53
CA LEU A 62 12.29 16.25 11.09
C LEU A 62 11.89 17.07 12.32
N GLU A 63 12.71 18.00 12.73
CA GLU A 63 12.42 18.88 13.90
C GLU A 63 11.40 19.96 13.53
N ARG A 64 11.51 20.53 12.33
CA ARG A 64 10.56 21.50 11.76
C ARG A 64 10.41 21.28 10.25
N ALA A 65 9.21 21.50 9.74
CA ALA A 65 8.96 21.52 8.31
C ALA A 65 9.91 22.51 7.60
N ARG A 66 10.37 22.12 6.42
CA ARG A 66 11.34 22.81 5.55
C ARG A 66 12.80 22.78 6.04
N ASP A 67 13.08 22.22 7.22
CA ASP A 67 14.45 21.94 7.64
C ASP A 67 14.92 20.58 7.07
N PRO A 68 16.22 20.39 6.86
CA PRO A 68 16.77 19.09 6.55
C PRO A 68 16.59 18.15 7.75
N LEU A 69 16.43 16.85 7.48
CA LEU A 69 16.40 15.83 8.52
C LEU A 69 17.74 15.83 9.30
N ARG A 70 17.66 15.70 10.62
CA ARG A 70 18.82 15.57 11.49
C ARG A 70 18.97 14.13 11.95
N GLN A 71 20.17 13.59 11.83
CA GLN A 71 20.49 12.31 12.44
C GLN A 71 20.59 12.47 13.95
N ARG A 72 19.83 11.68 14.68
CA ARG A 72 19.89 11.56 16.15
C ARG A 72 20.26 10.13 16.52
N THR A 73 20.99 9.98 17.64
CA THR A 73 21.47 8.70 18.16
C THR A 73 20.99 8.43 19.58
N ASP A 74 20.20 9.36 20.11
CA ASP A 74 19.69 9.39 21.48
C ASP A 74 18.20 9.06 21.58
N ILE A 75 17.60 8.54 20.50
CA ILE A 75 16.19 8.15 20.50
C ILE A 75 16.01 6.86 21.28
N VAL A 76 15.21 6.92 22.34
CA VAL A 76 14.96 5.77 23.21
C VAL A 76 14.02 4.78 22.50
N VAL A 77 14.43 3.51 22.44
CA VAL A 77 13.57 2.41 22.01
C VAL A 77 12.53 2.15 23.09
N ARG A 78 11.23 2.38 22.77
CA ARG A 78 10.13 2.16 23.72
C ARG A 78 9.64 0.71 23.67
N GLU A 79 9.10 0.22 24.79
CA GLU A 79 8.33 -1.03 24.78
C GLU A 79 7.06 -0.90 23.95
N PRO A 80 6.67 -1.96 23.23
CA PRO A 80 5.42 -1.97 22.51
C PRO A 80 4.22 -1.92 23.46
N ALA A 81 3.25 -1.07 23.17
CA ALA A 81 1.95 -1.04 23.84
C ALA A 81 1.18 -2.37 23.59
N PRO A 82 0.06 -2.63 24.28
CA PRO A 82 -0.61 -3.93 24.23
C PRO A 82 -0.85 -4.53 22.84
N HIS A 83 -1.21 -3.74 21.86
CA HIS A 83 -1.47 -4.16 20.47
C HIS A 83 -0.36 -3.74 19.48
N GLU A 84 0.77 -3.25 19.98
CA GLU A 84 1.91 -2.84 19.14
C GLU A 84 2.95 -3.95 19.05
N VAL A 85 3.70 -3.90 17.97
CA VAL A 85 4.94 -4.66 17.77
C VAL A 85 6.10 -3.68 17.60
N LEU A 86 7.26 -4.03 18.14
CA LEU A 86 8.52 -3.36 17.85
C LEU A 86 9.15 -4.04 16.63
N VAL A 87 9.35 -3.28 15.57
CA VAL A 87 9.93 -3.75 14.31
C VAL A 87 11.36 -3.25 14.21
N ARG A 88 12.32 -4.16 14.06
CA ARG A 88 13.67 -3.83 13.62
C ARG A 88 13.61 -3.54 12.12
N VAL A 89 13.91 -2.31 11.74
CA VAL A 89 13.84 -1.87 10.34
C VAL A 89 15.03 -2.41 9.57
N HIS A 90 14.78 -3.02 8.44
CA HIS A 90 15.80 -3.49 7.49
C HIS A 90 15.87 -2.60 6.25
N ALA A 91 14.73 -2.04 5.85
CA ALA A 91 14.63 -1.13 4.72
C ALA A 91 13.41 -0.21 4.89
N CYS A 92 13.49 1.01 4.40
CA CYS A 92 12.37 1.93 4.30
C CYS A 92 12.43 2.70 2.98
N GLY A 93 11.38 2.62 2.17
CA GLY A 93 11.29 3.38 0.93
C GLY A 93 11.15 4.88 1.18
N VAL A 94 11.55 5.66 0.17
CA VAL A 94 11.48 7.12 0.14
C VAL A 94 10.46 7.53 -0.93
N CYS A 95 9.38 8.14 -0.50
CA CYS A 95 8.22 8.46 -1.32
C CYS A 95 8.05 9.98 -1.49
N ARG A 96 7.28 10.40 -2.48
CA ARG A 96 6.89 11.81 -2.63
C ARG A 96 6.13 12.36 -1.43
N THR A 97 5.38 11.53 -0.72
CA THR A 97 4.70 11.92 0.52
C THR A 97 5.69 12.39 1.58
N ASP A 98 6.87 11.75 1.68
CA ASP A 98 7.91 12.20 2.61
C ASP A 98 8.45 13.59 2.22
N LEU A 99 8.56 13.90 0.91
CA LEU A 99 8.88 15.26 0.45
C LEU A 99 7.81 16.26 0.85
N HIS A 100 6.51 15.95 0.64
CA HIS A 100 5.41 16.82 1.04
C HIS A 100 5.41 17.12 2.55
N ILE A 101 5.80 16.11 3.37
CA ILE A 101 5.93 16.27 4.82
C ILE A 101 7.13 17.18 5.15
N VAL A 102 8.31 16.89 4.59
CA VAL A 102 9.54 17.68 4.83
C VAL A 102 9.37 19.10 4.35
N ASP A 103 8.75 19.32 3.20
CA ASP A 103 8.52 20.64 2.60
C ASP A 103 7.37 21.41 3.28
N GLY A 104 6.66 20.77 4.22
CA GLY A 104 5.57 21.39 5.00
C GLY A 104 4.30 21.66 4.19
N GLU A 105 4.11 20.94 3.10
CA GLU A 105 2.90 21.00 2.26
C GLU A 105 1.74 20.25 2.91
N LEU A 106 2.05 19.22 3.75
CA LEU A 106 1.10 18.55 4.63
C LEU A 106 1.16 19.20 6.01
N SER A 107 0.15 20.00 6.37
CA SER A 107 0.06 20.66 7.67
C SER A 107 -0.36 19.67 8.76
N GLY A 108 0.21 19.77 9.97
CA GLY A 108 -0.20 19.00 11.14
C GLY A 108 0.66 17.77 11.46
N ALA A 109 1.80 17.60 10.78
CA ALA A 109 2.75 16.55 11.12
C ALA A 109 3.21 16.66 12.60
N LYS A 110 3.46 15.50 13.22
CA LYS A 110 4.02 15.40 14.57
C LYS A 110 5.32 16.21 14.67
N ARG A 111 5.59 16.86 15.81
CA ARG A 111 6.90 17.48 16.09
C ARG A 111 7.95 16.40 16.33
N ASP A 112 9.20 16.71 16.00
CA ASP A 112 10.33 15.78 16.11
C ASP A 112 9.99 14.42 15.47
N LEU A 113 9.45 14.47 14.25
CA LEU A 113 8.94 13.32 13.51
C LEU A 113 10.08 12.51 12.93
N VAL A 114 10.01 11.19 13.06
CA VAL A 114 10.74 10.25 12.20
C VAL A 114 9.88 9.94 10.97
N PRO A 115 10.26 10.39 9.75
CA PRO A 115 9.51 10.11 8.53
C PRO A 115 9.63 8.63 8.08
N GLY A 116 9.00 8.31 6.93
CA GLY A 116 9.09 7.01 6.27
C GLY A 116 7.91 6.10 6.58
N HIS A 117 7.27 5.60 5.53
CA HIS A 117 6.04 4.79 5.64
C HIS A 117 6.02 3.58 4.68
N GLU A 118 7.17 3.21 4.15
CA GLU A 118 7.37 2.01 3.33
C GLU A 118 8.34 1.08 4.06
N ILE A 119 7.97 0.63 5.26
CA ILE A 119 8.86 -0.02 6.22
C ILE A 119 8.85 -1.53 6.03
N VAL A 120 10.02 -2.11 5.87
CA VAL A 120 10.24 -3.56 5.89
C VAL A 120 11.17 -3.89 7.04
N GLY A 121 10.81 -4.90 7.83
CA GLY A 121 11.65 -5.32 8.94
C GLY A 121 11.20 -6.63 9.57
N ALA A 122 11.80 -6.95 10.71
CA ALA A 122 11.45 -8.12 11.51
C ALA A 122 10.93 -7.69 12.88
N VAL A 123 9.89 -8.37 13.37
CA VAL A 123 9.35 -8.16 14.72
C VAL A 123 10.40 -8.55 15.77
N SER A 124 10.79 -7.60 16.62
CA SER A 124 11.78 -7.78 17.69
C SER A 124 11.14 -7.99 19.05
N ALA A 125 9.97 -7.38 19.29
CA ALA A 125 9.17 -7.55 20.49
C ALA A 125 7.69 -7.37 20.18
N VAL A 126 6.82 -7.93 21.03
CA VAL A 126 5.37 -7.87 20.89
C VAL A 126 4.71 -7.40 22.16
N GLY A 127 3.68 -6.58 22.06
CA GLY A 127 2.82 -6.20 23.17
C GLY A 127 1.97 -7.38 23.65
N LYS A 128 1.46 -7.29 24.87
CA LYS A 128 0.78 -8.41 25.56
C LYS A 128 -0.49 -8.92 24.87
N ASP A 129 -1.16 -8.08 24.08
CA ASP A 129 -2.43 -8.40 23.39
C ASP A 129 -2.22 -8.65 21.89
N VAL A 130 -0.97 -8.72 21.42
CA VAL A 130 -0.62 -9.09 20.04
C VAL A 130 -0.92 -10.57 19.82
N SER A 131 -1.63 -10.88 18.73
CA SER A 131 -2.09 -12.24 18.42
C SER A 131 -1.78 -12.70 16.99
N ARG A 132 -1.54 -11.77 16.06
CA ARG A 132 -1.34 -12.06 14.63
C ARG A 132 0.14 -12.24 14.27
N LEU A 133 1.03 -11.69 15.08
CA LEU A 133 2.46 -11.63 14.81
C LEU A 133 3.27 -12.20 15.97
N ALA A 134 4.44 -12.73 15.65
CA ALA A 134 5.42 -13.26 16.63
C ALA A 134 6.80 -12.63 16.38
N VAL A 135 7.65 -12.68 17.39
CA VAL A 135 9.07 -12.29 17.26
C VAL A 135 9.72 -13.12 16.16
N GLY A 136 10.42 -12.43 15.25
CA GLY A 136 11.04 -13.02 14.06
C GLY A 136 10.16 -12.94 12.80
N ASP A 137 8.86 -12.65 12.90
CA ASP A 137 8.02 -12.45 11.70
C ASP A 137 8.55 -11.28 10.86
N ARG A 138 8.68 -11.49 9.56
CA ARG A 138 9.04 -10.47 8.59
C ARG A 138 7.80 -9.71 8.15
N VAL A 139 7.79 -8.40 8.36
CA VAL A 139 6.60 -7.56 8.18
C VAL A 139 6.88 -6.30 7.37
N GLY A 140 5.81 -5.81 6.72
CA GLY A 140 5.74 -4.49 6.12
C GLY A 140 4.78 -3.58 6.86
N VAL A 141 5.16 -2.32 7.07
CA VAL A 141 4.30 -1.30 7.70
C VAL A 141 4.07 -0.17 6.70
N PRO A 142 2.81 0.06 6.27
CA PRO A 142 2.46 1.07 5.28
C PRO A 142 2.10 2.42 5.90
N TRP A 143 1.60 3.34 5.06
CA TRP A 143 1.12 4.67 5.44
C TRP A 143 0.00 4.63 6.48
N LEU A 144 -1.05 3.82 6.30
CA LEU A 144 -2.14 3.71 7.27
C LEU A 144 -1.67 2.91 8.49
N GLY A 145 -1.34 3.60 9.58
CA GLY A 145 -0.77 2.99 10.79
C GLY A 145 -1.80 2.67 11.88
N TRP A 146 -2.96 3.34 11.90
CA TRP A 146 -4.00 3.10 12.91
C TRP A 146 -5.35 3.68 12.51
N THR A 147 -6.44 3.04 12.91
CA THR A 147 -7.81 3.58 12.85
C THR A 147 -8.62 3.21 14.09
N CYS A 148 -9.74 3.91 14.30
CA CYS A 148 -10.53 3.75 15.52
C CYS A 148 -11.28 2.41 15.65
N GLY A 149 -11.49 1.67 14.57
CA GLY A 149 -12.16 0.37 14.56
C GLY A 149 -13.68 0.38 14.75
N ASN A 150 -14.29 1.51 15.11
CA ASN A 150 -15.70 1.58 15.54
C ASN A 150 -16.56 2.63 14.82
N CYS A 151 -16.03 3.42 13.90
CA CYS A 151 -16.83 4.35 13.09
C CYS A 151 -17.44 3.62 11.87
N LYS A 152 -18.39 4.29 11.21
CA LYS A 152 -19.09 3.74 10.03
C LYS A 152 -18.13 3.23 8.94
N TYR A 153 -17.01 3.91 8.76
CA TYR A 153 -16.01 3.53 7.78
C TYR A 153 -15.24 2.27 8.18
N CYS A 154 -14.77 2.21 9.43
CA CYS A 154 -14.09 1.03 9.95
C CYS A 154 -14.96 -0.22 9.93
N LEU A 155 -16.24 -0.08 10.35
CA LEU A 155 -17.18 -1.20 10.39
C LEU A 155 -17.62 -1.68 9.01
N SER A 156 -17.48 -0.85 7.97
CA SER A 156 -17.81 -1.20 6.58
C SER A 156 -16.59 -1.60 5.73
N GLY A 157 -15.41 -1.83 6.33
CA GLY A 157 -14.19 -2.20 5.60
C GLY A 157 -13.62 -1.07 4.73
N ARG A 158 -13.93 0.18 5.09
CA ARG A 158 -13.40 1.41 4.47
C ARG A 158 -12.60 2.22 5.49
N GLU A 159 -11.83 1.55 6.32
CA GLU A 159 -11.08 2.16 7.42
C GLU A 159 -10.07 3.20 6.96
N ASN A 160 -9.66 3.17 5.69
CA ASN A 160 -8.86 4.22 5.06
C ASN A 160 -9.55 5.61 5.08
N LEU A 161 -10.87 5.66 5.26
CA LEU A 161 -11.68 6.88 5.37
C LEU A 161 -12.05 7.22 6.83
N CYS A 162 -11.42 6.60 7.81
CA CYS A 162 -11.66 6.89 9.21
C CYS A 162 -11.20 8.30 9.56
N ASP A 163 -12.12 9.13 10.12
CA ASP A 163 -11.80 10.54 10.51
C ASP A 163 -10.73 10.63 11.62
N ARG A 164 -10.46 9.51 12.33
CA ARG A 164 -9.45 9.40 13.37
C ARG A 164 -8.26 8.53 12.93
N ALA A 165 -8.07 8.32 11.62
CA ALA A 165 -6.91 7.59 11.12
C ALA A 165 -5.61 8.26 11.57
N ARG A 166 -4.56 7.46 11.80
CA ARG A 166 -3.21 7.93 12.08
C ARG A 166 -2.24 7.30 11.09
N PHE A 167 -1.32 8.12 10.60
CA PHE A 167 -0.46 7.76 9.50
C PHE A 167 0.99 7.61 9.95
N THR A 168 1.63 6.53 9.50
CA THR A 168 3.04 6.22 9.74
C THR A 168 3.93 7.23 9.04
N GLY A 169 4.93 7.77 9.75
CA GLY A 169 5.79 8.81 9.20
C GLY A 169 5.14 10.18 9.14
N TYR A 170 4.01 10.40 9.81
CA TYR A 170 3.28 11.66 9.86
C TYR A 170 2.66 11.95 11.25
N ASP A 171 1.66 11.16 11.69
CA ASP A 171 1.08 11.20 13.05
C ASP A 171 1.84 10.28 14.00
N LEU A 172 2.42 9.24 13.47
CA LEU A 172 3.23 8.23 14.14
C LEU A 172 4.66 8.29 13.59
N ASP A 173 5.65 7.95 14.40
CA ASP A 173 7.02 7.81 13.91
C ASP A 173 7.10 6.68 12.88
N GLY A 174 7.87 6.92 11.84
CA GLY A 174 8.04 6.05 10.70
C GLY A 174 9.31 5.20 10.72
N GLY A 175 9.84 4.91 9.53
CA GLY A 175 10.90 3.93 9.31
C GLY A 175 12.28 4.50 8.99
N TYR A 176 12.49 5.82 9.04
CA TYR A 176 13.83 6.39 8.88
C TYR A 176 14.63 6.24 10.17
N THR A 177 14.72 5.01 10.66
CA THR A 177 15.30 4.64 11.96
C THR A 177 15.67 3.16 11.99
N GLU A 178 16.37 2.72 13.05
CA GLU A 178 16.71 1.31 13.27
C GLU A 178 15.53 0.48 13.81
N PHE A 179 14.61 1.12 14.58
CA PHE A 179 13.44 0.46 15.13
C PHE A 179 12.22 1.37 15.06
N THR A 180 11.05 0.80 14.82
CA THR A 180 9.77 1.50 14.86
C THR A 180 8.70 0.69 15.57
N LEU A 181 7.70 1.37 16.13
CA LEU A 181 6.51 0.74 16.70
C LEU A 181 5.36 0.78 15.70
N ALA A 182 4.63 -0.31 15.59
CA ALA A 182 3.48 -0.42 14.71
C ALA A 182 2.34 -1.19 15.36
N ASP A 183 1.10 -0.80 15.10
CA ASP A 183 -0.08 -1.58 15.47
C ASP A 183 -0.13 -2.86 14.61
N GLU A 184 -0.22 -4.04 15.26
CA GLU A 184 -0.20 -5.34 14.55
C GLU A 184 -1.25 -5.45 13.45
N ARG A 185 -2.38 -4.76 13.57
CA ARG A 185 -3.48 -4.79 12.61
C ARG A 185 -3.11 -4.16 11.27
N TYR A 186 -2.09 -3.30 11.26
CA TYR A 186 -1.59 -2.56 10.09
C TYR A 186 -0.21 -3.04 9.63
N CYS A 187 0.25 -4.18 10.16
CA CYS A 187 1.44 -4.87 9.68
C CYS A 187 1.05 -6.01 8.74
N PHE A 188 1.71 -6.10 7.61
CA PHE A 188 1.51 -7.16 6.61
C PHE A 188 2.66 -8.15 6.66
N LYS A 189 2.38 -9.46 6.68
CA LYS A 189 3.41 -10.48 6.45
C LYS A 189 3.87 -10.41 4.99
N LEU A 190 5.17 -10.27 4.79
CA LEU A 190 5.72 -10.07 3.44
C LEU A 190 6.06 -11.40 2.77
N PRO A 191 5.80 -11.53 1.45
CA PRO A 191 6.23 -12.69 0.67
C PRO A 191 7.75 -12.86 0.70
N ALA A 192 8.23 -14.09 0.81
CA ALA A 192 9.66 -14.41 0.79
C ALA A 192 10.33 -14.15 -0.57
N ALA A 193 9.56 -13.96 -1.63
CA ALA A 193 10.05 -13.74 -2.99
C ALA A 193 10.78 -12.40 -3.19
N TYR A 194 10.60 -11.45 -2.27
CA TYR A 194 11.21 -10.12 -2.35
C TYR A 194 12.30 -9.95 -1.29
N SER A 195 13.43 -9.36 -1.65
CA SER A 195 14.37 -8.83 -0.67
C SER A 195 13.72 -7.67 0.11
N ASP A 196 14.31 -7.25 1.24
CA ASP A 196 13.72 -6.18 2.06
C ASP A 196 13.64 -4.86 1.30
N ALA A 197 14.66 -4.54 0.50
CA ALA A 197 14.65 -3.32 -0.32
C ALA A 197 13.62 -3.38 -1.46
N GLU A 198 13.45 -4.53 -2.12
CA GLU A 198 12.45 -4.70 -3.19
C GLU A 198 11.01 -4.67 -2.65
N ALA A 199 10.80 -5.10 -1.41
CA ALA A 199 9.48 -5.10 -0.79
C ALA A 199 9.04 -3.71 -0.33
N ALA A 200 9.95 -2.79 0.00
CA ALA A 200 9.63 -1.47 0.52
C ALA A 200 8.70 -0.66 -0.40
N PRO A 201 8.95 -0.49 -1.72
CA PRO A 201 8.06 0.27 -2.60
C PRO A 201 6.67 -0.36 -2.75
N LEU A 202 6.52 -1.66 -2.49
CA LEU A 202 5.23 -2.32 -2.53
C LEU A 202 4.26 -1.75 -1.49
N LEU A 203 4.77 -1.23 -0.37
CA LEU A 203 3.99 -0.78 0.79
C LEU A 203 3.36 0.63 0.63
N CYS A 204 3.71 1.36 -0.42
CA CYS A 204 3.05 2.62 -0.77
C CYS A 204 2.63 2.62 -2.25
N ALA A 205 3.60 2.74 -3.17
CA ALA A 205 3.35 2.79 -4.60
C ALA A 205 2.56 1.56 -5.10
N GLY A 206 2.89 0.36 -4.59
CA GLY A 206 2.17 -0.87 -4.89
C GLY A 206 0.74 -0.86 -4.38
N LEU A 207 0.55 -0.52 -3.12
CA LEU A 207 -0.78 -0.52 -2.47
C LEU A 207 -1.74 0.49 -3.09
N ILE A 208 -1.30 1.75 -3.29
CA ILE A 208 -2.15 2.77 -3.91
C ILE A 208 -2.42 2.44 -5.38
N GLY A 209 -1.44 1.90 -6.10
CA GLY A 209 -1.59 1.44 -7.47
C GLY A 209 -2.62 0.32 -7.59
N PHE A 210 -2.57 -0.68 -6.72
CA PHE A 210 -3.51 -1.80 -6.70
C PHE A 210 -4.95 -1.36 -6.36
N ARG A 211 -5.11 -0.48 -5.36
CA ARG A 211 -6.42 0.06 -5.01
C ARG A 211 -7.00 0.89 -6.15
N ALA A 212 -6.19 1.73 -6.79
CA ALA A 212 -6.61 2.50 -7.96
C ALA A 212 -7.03 1.58 -9.13
N LEU A 213 -6.27 0.50 -9.40
CA LEU A 213 -6.64 -0.52 -10.39
C LEU A 213 -7.99 -1.16 -10.08
N SER A 214 -8.23 -1.51 -8.81
CA SER A 214 -9.49 -2.12 -8.38
C SER A 214 -10.68 -1.16 -8.57
N MET A 215 -10.47 0.14 -8.39
CA MET A 215 -11.49 1.18 -8.60
C MET A 215 -11.70 1.52 -10.08
N ALA A 216 -10.66 1.44 -10.91
CA ALA A 216 -10.76 1.70 -12.35
C ALA A 216 -11.51 0.58 -13.11
N GLY A 217 -11.71 -0.57 -12.46
CA GLY A 217 -12.43 -1.70 -13.03
C GLY A 217 -11.56 -2.68 -13.81
N SER A 218 -12.21 -3.70 -14.39
CA SER A 218 -11.56 -4.81 -15.09
C SER A 218 -11.66 -4.73 -16.61
N GLY A 219 -12.00 -3.56 -17.16
CA GLY A 219 -12.07 -3.35 -18.59
C GLY A 219 -10.74 -3.63 -19.30
N LYS A 220 -10.80 -3.95 -20.58
CA LYS A 220 -9.66 -4.43 -21.35
C LYS A 220 -8.55 -3.38 -21.50
N ARG A 221 -8.91 -2.10 -21.69
CA ARG A 221 -8.00 -1.00 -21.99
C ARG A 221 -7.91 -0.03 -20.82
N LEU A 222 -6.72 0.04 -20.23
CA LEU A 222 -6.43 0.85 -19.06
C LEU A 222 -5.44 1.97 -19.39
N GLY A 223 -5.81 3.23 -19.13
CA GLY A 223 -4.91 4.38 -19.21
C GLY A 223 -4.20 4.63 -17.88
N LEU A 224 -2.89 4.86 -17.93
CA LEU A 224 -2.10 5.28 -16.78
C LEU A 224 -1.47 6.65 -17.08
N TYR A 225 -1.96 7.70 -16.45
CA TYR A 225 -1.49 9.09 -16.61
C TYR A 225 -0.44 9.43 -15.54
N GLY A 226 0.81 9.63 -15.97
CA GLY A 226 1.99 9.72 -15.13
C GLY A 226 2.58 8.32 -14.89
N PHE A 227 3.80 8.10 -15.42
CA PHE A 227 4.43 6.78 -15.39
C PHE A 227 5.65 6.76 -14.45
N GLY A 228 5.37 6.86 -13.12
CA GLY A 228 6.35 6.78 -12.03
C GLY A 228 6.20 5.49 -11.21
N ALA A 229 6.63 5.54 -9.94
CA ALA A 229 6.70 4.40 -9.03
C ALA A 229 5.40 3.58 -8.93
N ALA A 230 4.22 4.21 -8.83
CA ALA A 230 2.97 3.49 -8.75
C ALA A 230 2.55 2.87 -10.09
N ALA A 231 2.75 3.59 -11.20
CA ALA A 231 2.38 3.12 -12.53
C ALA A 231 3.20 1.90 -12.96
N HIS A 232 4.53 1.90 -12.68
CA HIS A 232 5.38 0.76 -13.07
C HIS A 232 5.03 -0.54 -12.32
N ILE A 233 4.50 -0.45 -11.11
CA ILE A 233 3.96 -1.61 -10.38
C ILE A 233 2.58 -1.98 -10.92
N ALA A 234 1.70 -0.97 -11.10
CA ALA A 234 0.33 -1.18 -11.55
C ALA A 234 0.24 -1.83 -12.94
N ILE A 235 1.10 -1.45 -13.89
CA ILE A 235 1.11 -2.04 -15.25
C ILE A 235 1.37 -3.55 -15.20
N GLN A 236 2.25 -4.03 -14.31
CA GLN A 236 2.59 -5.44 -14.23
C GLN A 236 1.38 -6.26 -13.75
N ILE A 237 0.62 -5.72 -12.79
CA ILE A 237 -0.61 -6.36 -12.31
C ILE A 237 -1.73 -6.27 -13.35
N ALA A 238 -1.90 -5.11 -14.01
CA ALA A 238 -2.89 -4.94 -15.06
C ALA A 238 -2.67 -5.94 -16.19
N ARG A 239 -1.43 -6.10 -16.65
CA ARG A 239 -1.06 -7.09 -17.66
C ARG A 239 -1.28 -8.54 -17.19
N TYR A 240 -0.94 -8.85 -15.96
CA TYR A 240 -1.22 -10.16 -15.38
C TYR A 240 -2.73 -10.47 -15.39
N ARG A 241 -3.57 -9.44 -15.22
CA ARG A 241 -5.04 -9.52 -15.34
C ARG A 241 -5.55 -9.54 -16.79
N GLY A 242 -4.64 -9.49 -17.79
CA GLY A 242 -5.00 -9.50 -19.21
C GLY A 242 -5.42 -8.16 -19.77
N GLN A 243 -5.15 -7.04 -19.06
CA GLN A 243 -5.46 -5.70 -19.56
C GLN A 243 -4.36 -5.19 -20.51
N GLU A 244 -4.78 -4.44 -21.52
CA GLU A 244 -3.91 -3.66 -22.39
C GLU A 244 -3.68 -2.28 -21.75
N VAL A 245 -2.43 -1.92 -21.51
CA VAL A 245 -2.10 -0.67 -20.81
C VAL A 245 -1.61 0.39 -21.79
N PHE A 246 -2.20 1.60 -21.66
CA PHE A 246 -1.85 2.80 -22.39
C PHE A 246 -1.20 3.78 -21.43
N ALA A 247 0.09 4.07 -21.64
CA ALA A 247 0.88 4.93 -20.74
C ALA A 247 0.94 6.37 -21.28
N PHE A 248 0.62 7.31 -20.40
CA PHE A 248 0.62 8.74 -20.69
C PHE A 248 1.67 9.44 -19.84
N THR A 249 2.65 10.08 -20.48
CA THR A 249 3.73 10.82 -19.84
C THR A 249 3.72 12.28 -20.28
N GLN A 250 4.72 13.06 -19.89
CA GLN A 250 4.95 14.35 -20.57
C GLN A 250 5.33 14.09 -22.03
N ARG A 251 4.93 14.97 -22.94
CA ARG A 251 5.12 14.80 -24.39
C ARG A 251 6.57 14.46 -24.77
N ASN A 252 7.54 15.09 -24.13
CA ASN A 252 8.96 14.95 -24.45
C ASN A 252 9.69 13.91 -23.57
N ASP A 253 8.98 13.20 -22.69
CA ASP A 253 9.52 12.19 -21.80
C ASP A 253 9.67 10.85 -22.55
N LYS A 254 10.63 10.79 -23.46
CA LYS A 254 10.90 9.58 -24.26
C LYS A 254 11.37 8.42 -23.38
N GLU A 255 12.19 8.70 -22.37
CA GLU A 255 12.70 7.68 -21.44
C GLU A 255 11.55 7.02 -20.67
N GLY A 256 10.63 7.79 -20.12
CA GLY A 256 9.45 7.26 -19.43
C GLY A 256 8.51 6.48 -20.37
N GLN A 257 8.36 6.91 -21.63
CA GLN A 257 7.58 6.19 -22.64
C GLN A 257 8.24 4.85 -23.00
N ASP A 258 9.56 4.83 -23.20
CA ASP A 258 10.31 3.62 -23.52
C ASP A 258 10.33 2.67 -22.32
N PHE A 259 10.45 3.17 -21.11
CA PHE A 259 10.31 2.38 -19.90
C PHE A 259 8.90 1.75 -19.80
N ALA A 260 7.84 2.49 -20.09
CA ALA A 260 6.49 1.94 -20.13
C ALA A 260 6.35 0.82 -21.16
N ARG A 261 6.91 1.01 -22.38
CA ARG A 261 6.92 -0.02 -23.43
C ARG A 261 7.72 -1.26 -23.02
N SER A 262 8.85 -1.09 -22.34
CA SER A 262 9.67 -2.20 -21.84
C SER A 262 8.91 -3.07 -20.82
N LEU A 263 8.00 -2.46 -20.05
CA LEU A 263 7.08 -3.15 -19.15
C LEU A 263 5.84 -3.70 -19.84
N GLY A 264 5.72 -3.48 -21.17
CA GLY A 264 4.67 -4.03 -22.02
C GLY A 264 3.42 -3.17 -22.13
N ALA A 265 3.55 -1.84 -22.05
CA ALA A 265 2.48 -0.96 -22.48
C ALA A 265 2.19 -1.16 -23.99
N ALA A 266 0.90 -1.32 -24.33
CA ALA A 266 0.45 -1.45 -25.71
C ALA A 266 0.67 -0.15 -26.51
N TRP A 267 0.64 0.97 -25.80
CA TRP A 267 0.93 2.29 -26.34
C TRP A 267 1.53 3.19 -25.25
N ALA A 268 2.41 4.10 -25.64
CA ALA A 268 2.92 5.13 -24.75
C ALA A 268 3.12 6.43 -25.54
N GLY A 269 2.64 7.56 -24.99
CA GLY A 269 2.68 8.87 -25.64
C GLY A 269 2.47 10.02 -24.67
N GLY A 270 2.31 11.24 -25.21
CA GLY A 270 2.04 12.45 -24.42
C GLY A 270 0.66 12.43 -23.78
N SER A 271 0.54 12.97 -22.57
CA SER A 271 -0.74 13.07 -21.87
C SER A 271 -1.74 14.05 -22.51
N ASP A 272 -1.30 14.80 -23.51
CA ASP A 272 -2.09 15.67 -24.38
C ASP A 272 -2.46 15.01 -25.73
N GLU A 273 -2.03 13.76 -25.95
CA GLU A 273 -2.37 12.98 -27.14
C GLU A 273 -3.56 12.07 -26.85
N MET A 274 -4.35 11.82 -27.91
CA MET A 274 -5.41 10.81 -27.82
C MET A 274 -4.82 9.42 -28.07
N PRO A 275 -5.20 8.41 -27.26
CA PRO A 275 -4.78 7.04 -27.51
C PRO A 275 -5.43 6.53 -28.81
N PRO A 276 -4.84 5.52 -29.47
CA PRO A 276 -5.39 4.98 -30.72
C PRO A 276 -6.78 4.33 -30.52
N GLU A 277 -7.13 3.95 -29.30
CA GLU A 277 -8.41 3.35 -28.95
C GLU A 277 -8.95 3.95 -27.63
N GLN A 278 -10.28 3.98 -27.46
CA GLN A 278 -10.90 4.44 -26.23
C GLN A 278 -10.54 3.50 -25.05
N LEU A 279 -10.33 4.10 -23.88
CA LEU A 279 -10.00 3.41 -22.64
C LEU A 279 -11.30 2.95 -21.94
N ASP A 280 -11.28 1.79 -21.31
CA ASP A 280 -12.36 1.33 -20.45
C ASP A 280 -12.24 1.90 -19.02
N GLY A 281 -11.02 2.30 -18.62
CA GLY A 281 -10.73 2.98 -17.37
C GLY A 281 -9.42 3.75 -17.45
N ALA A 282 -9.24 4.74 -16.58
CA ALA A 282 -8.00 5.50 -16.48
C ALA A 282 -7.64 5.81 -15.04
N ILE A 283 -6.34 5.84 -14.75
CA ILE A 283 -5.79 6.20 -13.43
C ILE A 283 -4.83 7.37 -13.62
N LEU A 284 -5.02 8.44 -12.86
CA LEU A 284 -4.16 9.61 -12.85
C LEU A 284 -3.24 9.54 -11.63
N PHE A 285 -2.00 9.10 -11.83
CA PHE A 285 -0.95 9.15 -10.81
C PHE A 285 -0.25 10.51 -10.77
N ALA A 286 -0.19 11.21 -11.92
CA ALA A 286 0.31 12.58 -11.95
C ALA A 286 -0.67 13.52 -11.22
N PRO A 287 -0.20 14.36 -10.28
CA PRO A 287 -1.05 15.21 -9.45
C PRO A 287 -1.46 16.50 -10.21
N VAL A 288 -1.96 16.36 -11.42
CA VAL A 288 -2.28 17.46 -12.36
C VAL A 288 -3.77 17.41 -12.72
N GLY A 289 -4.56 18.31 -12.12
CA GLY A 289 -6.01 18.36 -12.33
C GLY A 289 -6.43 18.58 -13.79
N ALA A 290 -5.60 19.27 -14.58
CA ALA A 290 -5.85 19.47 -16.01
C ALA A 290 -5.87 18.17 -16.83
N LEU A 291 -5.33 17.07 -16.32
CA LEU A 291 -5.39 15.75 -16.96
C LEU A 291 -6.78 15.08 -16.85
N VAL A 292 -7.62 15.50 -15.92
CA VAL A 292 -8.94 14.91 -15.70
C VAL A 292 -9.84 15.04 -16.93
N PRO A 293 -10.01 16.22 -17.54
CA PRO A 293 -10.79 16.35 -18.78
C PRO A 293 -10.20 15.54 -19.94
N ALA A 294 -8.86 15.46 -20.05
CA ALA A 294 -8.19 14.68 -21.09
C ALA A 294 -8.45 13.17 -20.91
N ALA A 295 -8.33 12.66 -19.69
CA ALA A 295 -8.63 11.27 -19.38
C ALA A 295 -10.10 10.92 -19.61
N LEU A 296 -11.04 11.79 -19.23
CA LEU A 296 -12.47 11.62 -19.51
C LEU A 296 -12.76 11.59 -21.02
N ALA A 297 -12.08 12.43 -21.81
CA ALA A 297 -12.23 12.45 -23.26
C ALA A 297 -11.73 11.14 -23.91
N ALA A 298 -10.65 10.57 -23.38
CA ALA A 298 -10.07 9.31 -23.85
C ALA A 298 -10.85 8.06 -23.38
N THR A 299 -11.69 8.20 -22.34
CA THR A 299 -12.42 7.08 -21.72
C THR A 299 -13.76 6.84 -22.44
N ALA A 300 -14.06 5.57 -22.72
CA ALA A 300 -15.33 5.14 -23.31
C ALA A 300 -16.51 5.38 -22.36
N LYS A 301 -17.73 5.27 -22.87
CA LYS A 301 -18.96 5.30 -22.06
C LYS A 301 -18.94 4.17 -21.04
N GLY A 302 -19.40 4.44 -19.81
CA GLY A 302 -19.37 3.50 -18.69
C GLY A 302 -18.02 3.36 -18.00
N GLY A 303 -16.95 3.98 -18.53
CA GLY A 303 -15.62 3.87 -17.97
C GLY A 303 -15.40 4.77 -16.74
N THR A 304 -14.39 4.43 -15.95
CA THR A 304 -14.06 5.12 -14.70
C THR A 304 -12.69 5.79 -14.76
N VAL A 305 -12.63 7.06 -14.40
CA VAL A 305 -11.40 7.82 -14.21
C VAL A 305 -11.11 7.96 -12.72
N VAL A 306 -9.95 7.46 -12.26
CA VAL A 306 -9.53 7.44 -10.85
C VAL A 306 -8.38 8.42 -10.65
N CYS A 307 -8.58 9.45 -9.83
CA CYS A 307 -7.51 10.36 -9.40
C CYS A 307 -6.75 9.73 -8.23
N ALA A 308 -5.46 9.41 -8.44
CA ALA A 308 -4.61 8.73 -7.47
C ALA A 308 -3.41 9.56 -7.01
N GLY A 309 -3.24 10.77 -7.52
CA GLY A 309 -2.23 11.72 -7.03
C GLY A 309 -2.64 12.33 -5.69
N ILE A 310 -1.73 12.32 -4.73
CA ILE A 310 -1.86 13.13 -3.52
C ILE A 310 -1.57 14.60 -3.89
N HIS A 311 -2.24 15.57 -3.28
CA HIS A 311 -2.06 17.00 -3.62
C HIS A 311 -2.24 17.35 -5.10
N MET A 312 -3.27 16.80 -5.72
CA MET A 312 -3.63 17.15 -7.08
C MET A 312 -4.00 18.65 -7.16
N SER A 313 -3.51 19.34 -8.21
CA SER A 313 -3.95 20.69 -8.52
C SER A 313 -5.44 20.73 -8.85
N ASP A 314 -6.06 21.91 -8.79
CA ASP A 314 -7.48 22.08 -9.08
C ASP A 314 -7.86 21.48 -10.43
N ILE A 315 -9.00 20.82 -10.47
CA ILE A 315 -9.59 20.30 -11.68
C ILE A 315 -10.28 21.46 -12.40
N PRO A 316 -9.89 21.82 -13.63
CA PRO A 316 -10.53 22.90 -14.36
C PRO A 316 -11.97 22.55 -14.70
N ALA A 317 -12.82 23.56 -14.90
CA ALA A 317 -14.15 23.34 -15.42
C ALA A 317 -14.10 22.65 -16.77
N PHE A 318 -14.98 21.68 -16.99
CA PHE A 318 -15.07 20.93 -18.24
C PHE A 318 -16.52 20.72 -18.64
N PRO A 319 -16.80 20.56 -19.95
CA PRO A 319 -18.16 20.37 -20.45
C PRO A 319 -18.76 19.05 -19.96
N TYR A 320 -20.01 19.08 -19.52
CA TYR A 320 -20.76 17.90 -19.05
C TYR A 320 -20.73 16.71 -20.03
N ARG A 321 -20.65 16.97 -21.36
CA ARG A 321 -20.53 15.91 -22.36
C ARG A 321 -19.36 14.96 -22.15
N LEU A 322 -18.29 15.38 -21.45
CA LEU A 322 -17.16 14.53 -21.13
C LEU A 322 -17.50 13.52 -20.00
N LEU A 323 -18.42 13.87 -19.11
CA LEU A 323 -18.92 12.97 -18.06
C LEU A 323 -20.14 12.17 -18.53
N TRP A 324 -20.89 12.71 -19.48
CA TRP A 324 -22.08 12.07 -20.04
C TRP A 324 -21.77 10.66 -20.59
N GLY A 325 -22.73 9.74 -20.53
CA GLY A 325 -22.57 8.36 -20.96
C GLY A 325 -22.10 7.44 -19.84
N GLU A 326 -22.57 7.72 -18.61
CA GLU A 326 -22.30 6.92 -17.41
C GLU A 326 -20.81 6.83 -17.03
N ARG A 327 -19.99 7.79 -17.47
CA ARG A 327 -18.61 7.87 -17.00
C ARG A 327 -18.57 8.27 -15.55
N SER A 328 -17.65 7.65 -14.80
CA SER A 328 -17.42 7.97 -13.39
C SER A 328 -16.09 8.69 -13.22
N LEU A 329 -16.06 9.70 -12.36
CA LEU A 329 -14.84 10.35 -11.87
C LEU A 329 -14.80 10.18 -10.35
N CYS A 330 -13.74 9.56 -9.85
CA CYS A 330 -13.56 9.36 -8.41
C CYS A 330 -12.10 9.55 -8.00
N SER A 331 -11.86 9.63 -6.69
CA SER A 331 -10.52 9.65 -6.13
C SER A 331 -10.27 8.39 -5.31
N VAL A 332 -9.02 7.97 -5.24
CA VAL A 332 -8.56 6.92 -4.31
C VAL A 332 -7.85 7.59 -3.12
N ALA A 333 -8.18 7.13 -1.91
CA ALA A 333 -7.56 7.60 -0.69
C ALA A 333 -6.89 6.43 0.03
N ASN A 334 -5.54 6.40 -0.01
CA ASN A 334 -4.76 5.46 0.78
C ASN A 334 -5.06 3.97 0.43
N LEU A 335 -5.10 3.09 1.42
CA LEU A 335 -5.35 1.64 1.31
C LEU A 335 -6.25 1.17 2.46
N THR A 336 -6.97 0.08 2.25
CA THR A 336 -7.53 -0.72 3.34
C THR A 336 -6.60 -1.90 3.67
N ARG A 337 -6.75 -2.51 4.84
CA ARG A 337 -5.99 -3.72 5.20
C ARG A 337 -6.21 -4.83 4.19
N ARG A 338 -7.45 -4.97 3.71
CA ARG A 338 -7.79 -5.94 2.67
C ARG A 338 -7.04 -5.68 1.37
N ASP A 339 -6.92 -4.43 0.94
CA ASP A 339 -6.11 -4.09 -0.24
C ASP A 339 -4.66 -4.56 -0.08
N GLY A 340 -4.11 -4.46 1.15
CA GLY A 340 -2.74 -4.91 1.44
C GLY A 340 -2.58 -6.42 1.30
N ASP A 341 -3.48 -7.20 1.91
CA ASP A 341 -3.45 -8.66 1.83
C ASP A 341 -3.66 -9.13 0.37
N ASP A 342 -4.68 -8.61 -0.32
CA ASP A 342 -5.00 -8.95 -1.72
C ASP A 342 -3.86 -8.54 -2.69
N PHE A 343 -3.23 -7.38 -2.44
CA PHE A 343 -2.12 -6.90 -3.28
C PHE A 343 -0.87 -7.76 -3.13
N LEU A 344 -0.44 -8.05 -1.91
CA LEU A 344 0.79 -8.82 -1.68
C LEU A 344 0.67 -10.24 -2.26
N ASP A 345 -0.51 -10.84 -2.21
CA ASP A 345 -0.78 -12.13 -2.84
C ASP A 345 -0.69 -12.04 -4.38
N ILE A 346 -1.34 -11.05 -5.01
CA ILE A 346 -1.29 -10.90 -6.47
C ILE A 346 0.09 -10.45 -6.96
N ALA A 347 0.81 -9.62 -6.21
CA ALA A 347 2.14 -9.15 -6.57
C ALA A 347 3.11 -10.32 -6.70
N GLN A 348 3.04 -11.29 -5.79
CA GLN A 348 3.83 -12.52 -5.89
C GLN A 348 3.41 -13.36 -7.09
N LYS A 349 2.12 -13.57 -7.33
CA LYS A 349 1.59 -14.36 -8.47
C LYS A 349 1.93 -13.74 -9.82
N ALA A 350 1.86 -12.43 -9.91
CA ALA A 350 2.22 -11.66 -11.11
C ALA A 350 3.73 -11.47 -11.27
N ASN A 351 4.54 -11.94 -10.31
CA ASN A 351 5.99 -11.75 -10.28
C ASN A 351 6.40 -10.29 -10.48
N VAL A 352 5.72 -9.39 -9.76
CA VAL A 352 5.99 -7.94 -9.83
C VAL A 352 7.44 -7.65 -9.49
N ARG A 353 8.11 -6.86 -10.29
CA ARG A 353 9.50 -6.44 -10.10
C ARG A 353 9.53 -4.97 -9.73
N THR A 354 10.36 -4.64 -8.75
CA THR A 354 10.66 -3.27 -8.34
C THR A 354 12.12 -2.97 -8.62
N THR A 355 12.39 -1.83 -9.24
CA THR A 355 13.75 -1.29 -9.36
C THR A 355 14.03 -0.41 -8.16
N VAL A 356 15.16 -0.61 -7.46
CA VAL A 356 15.46 0.11 -6.24
C VAL A 356 16.91 0.62 -6.22
N GLU A 357 17.08 1.84 -5.73
CA GLU A 357 18.36 2.45 -5.42
C GLU A 357 18.51 2.55 -3.89
N ARG A 358 19.56 1.92 -3.33
CA ARG A 358 19.77 1.82 -1.88
C ARG A 358 20.65 2.95 -1.38
N PHE A 359 20.28 3.52 -0.24
CA PHE A 359 21.03 4.57 0.47
C PHE A 359 21.20 4.16 1.94
N PRO A 360 22.36 4.44 2.55
CA PRO A 360 22.48 4.38 4.00
C PRO A 360 21.46 5.30 4.67
N LEU A 361 20.99 4.96 5.87
CA LEU A 361 20.04 5.79 6.64
C LEU A 361 20.52 7.24 6.78
N ALA A 362 21.82 7.44 7.02
CA ALA A 362 22.42 8.78 7.16
C ALA A 362 22.27 9.66 5.91
N ASP A 363 22.08 9.03 4.73
CA ASP A 363 21.96 9.71 3.45
C ASP A 363 20.49 10.02 3.09
N ALA A 364 19.58 10.01 4.06
CA ALA A 364 18.14 10.26 3.83
C ALA A 364 17.90 11.62 3.12
N ASN A 365 18.62 12.68 3.50
CA ASN A 365 18.52 13.97 2.82
C ASN A 365 18.98 13.92 1.36
N LEU A 366 20.02 13.14 1.05
CA LEU A 366 20.48 12.91 -0.33
C LEU A 366 19.42 12.18 -1.14
N ALA A 367 18.85 11.11 -0.59
CA ALA A 367 17.79 10.34 -1.23
C ALA A 367 16.54 11.21 -1.53
N LEU A 368 16.09 12.01 -0.53
CA LEU A 368 15.00 12.97 -0.71
C LEU A 368 15.30 14.00 -1.80
N ASN A 369 16.53 14.55 -1.81
CA ASN A 369 16.93 15.53 -2.80
C ASN A 369 16.97 14.94 -4.22
N ARG A 370 17.52 13.75 -4.39
CA ARG A 370 17.51 13.06 -5.70
C ARG A 370 16.09 12.74 -6.17
N LEU A 371 15.21 12.32 -5.25
CA LEU A 371 13.78 12.10 -5.57
C LEU A 371 13.10 13.41 -6.01
N ARG A 372 13.38 14.52 -5.33
CA ARG A 372 12.84 15.87 -5.68
C ARG A 372 13.16 16.27 -7.11
N HIS A 373 14.37 15.98 -7.55
CA HIS A 373 14.86 16.34 -8.89
C HIS A 373 14.60 15.27 -9.95
N GLY A 374 13.91 14.17 -9.62
CA GLY A 374 13.62 13.08 -10.57
C GLY A 374 14.87 12.27 -10.97
N LEU A 375 15.89 12.23 -10.11
CA LEU A 375 17.18 11.55 -10.38
C LEU A 375 17.21 10.13 -9.81
N ILE A 376 16.07 9.57 -9.43
CA ILE A 376 15.94 8.19 -8.93
C ILE A 376 15.36 7.32 -10.05
N GLU A 377 16.04 6.26 -10.39
CA GLU A 377 15.51 5.22 -11.25
C GLU A 377 14.78 4.17 -10.39
N GLY A 378 13.45 4.08 -10.57
CA GLY A 378 12.61 3.22 -9.75
C GLY A 378 12.24 3.85 -8.41
N ALA A 379 12.71 3.30 -7.30
CA ALA A 379 12.43 3.78 -5.95
C ALA A 379 13.71 3.91 -5.11
N ALA A 380 13.83 4.98 -4.33
CA ALA A 380 14.89 5.11 -3.33
C ALA A 380 14.51 4.34 -2.05
N VAL A 381 15.49 3.66 -1.45
CA VAL A 381 15.30 2.87 -0.23
C VAL A 381 16.43 3.12 0.75
N LEU A 382 16.09 3.54 1.97
CA LEU A 382 17.03 3.69 3.08
C LEU A 382 17.27 2.34 3.76
N VAL A 383 18.52 2.08 4.10
CA VAL A 383 18.97 0.90 4.86
C VAL A 383 19.65 1.39 6.13
N PRO A 384 19.11 1.08 7.34
CA PRO A 384 19.67 1.48 8.63
C PRO A 384 21.03 0.89 8.95
#